data_aa80002713e5c06f18b1908c80dc21f1
#
_entry.id   aa80002713e5c06f18b1908c80dc21f1
#
_cell.length_a   1.000
_cell.length_b   1.000
_cell.length_c   1.000
_cell.angle_alpha   90.00
_cell.angle_beta   90.00
_cell.angle_gamma   90.00
#
_symmetry.space_group_name_H-M   'P 1'
#
loop_
_entity.id
_entity.type
_entity.pdbx_description
1 polymer ?
#
loop_
_entity_poly.entity_id
_entity_poly.type
_entity_poly.pdbx_seq_one_letter_code
_entity_poly.pdbx_strand_id
1 'polypeptide(L)'
;MKLNKLIFFFPIILIISSISLHSKNIEEIVVTGTKSKTKIINETGNLSFINNEEINFVSPDNPSDVLNRMPGIYISQGSGQEHLTSIRSPVLSGGAGAGSFLYLEDGIPLRSPGFSNVNGLMESNIEISERTEVIRGPGSVLYGSNAVHGLVNVITEKENANYNNKLNIRAGKNKILLNSSTYRELDNSNLLFNFLWKENNGYTNKYAEQNSDKFDKPHYGQQKFLIRLNTEKNSKNYIFLLSGTNLNQETMGYIKGYQAYKDKKIKYTNPDPEAFRDT
;
A
#
# COMPACT_ATOMS: atom_id res chain seq x y z
N MET A 1 -11.72 -78.43 -3.49
CA MET A 1 -12.18 -77.52 -2.44
C MET A 1 -12.01 -76.09 -2.95
N LYS A 2 -13.08 -75.48 -3.47
CA LYS A 2 -13.05 -74.09 -4.06
C LYS A 2 -13.48 -73.06 -3.00
N LEU A 3 -12.59 -72.13 -2.68
CA LEU A 3 -12.85 -71.10 -1.74
C LEU A 3 -13.52 -69.90 -2.48
N ASN A 4 -14.81 -69.64 -2.20
CA ASN A 4 -15.55 -68.54 -2.73
C ASN A 4 -15.10 -67.25 -2.04
N LYS A 5 -14.54 -66.30 -2.80
CA LYS A 5 -14.29 -64.98 -2.35
C LYS A 5 -15.58 -64.16 -2.41
N LEU A 6 -16.15 -63.89 -1.27
CA LEU A 6 -17.28 -62.98 -1.11
C LEU A 6 -16.75 -61.55 -1.18
N ILE A 7 -17.03 -60.84 -2.27
CA ILE A 7 -16.68 -59.41 -2.43
C ILE A 7 -17.84 -58.62 -1.84
N PHE A 8 -17.61 -58.01 -0.69
CA PHE A 8 -18.50 -57.03 -0.10
C PHE A 8 -18.36 -55.72 -0.85
N PHE A 9 -19.34 -55.40 -1.67
CA PHE A 9 -19.51 -54.03 -2.21
C PHE A 9 -20.16 -53.15 -1.12
N PHE A 10 -19.38 -52.25 -0.51
CA PHE A 10 -19.90 -51.20 0.33
C PHE A 10 -20.32 -50.04 -0.58
N PRO A 11 -21.61 -49.66 -0.65
CA PRO A 11 -21.99 -48.42 -1.34
C PRO A 11 -21.59 -47.25 -0.49
N ILE A 12 -20.57 -46.49 -0.92
CA ILE A 12 -20.26 -45.17 -0.38
C ILE A 12 -21.39 -44.23 -0.80
N ILE A 13 -22.33 -44.04 0.10
CA ILE A 13 -23.34 -42.98 -0.03
C ILE A 13 -22.59 -41.66 0.19
N LEU A 14 -22.28 -40.96 -0.91
CA LEU A 14 -21.78 -39.61 -0.90
C LEU A 14 -22.93 -38.69 -0.46
N ILE A 15 -23.01 -38.41 0.81
CA ILE A 15 -23.88 -37.32 1.33
C ILE A 15 -23.28 -36.00 0.85
N ILE A 16 -23.73 -35.53 -0.30
CA ILE A 16 -23.51 -34.17 -0.75
C ILE A 16 -24.41 -33.32 0.13
N SER A 17 -23.91 -32.91 1.30
CA SER A 17 -24.48 -31.83 2.04
C SER A 17 -24.34 -30.57 1.17
N SER A 18 -25.47 -30.07 0.67
CA SER A 18 -25.56 -28.77 0.01
C SER A 18 -25.13 -27.72 1.03
N ILE A 19 -23.85 -27.40 1.05
CA ILE A 19 -23.37 -26.23 1.75
C ILE A 19 -23.96 -25.06 0.94
N SER A 20 -25.03 -24.49 1.44
CA SER A 20 -25.50 -23.18 0.97
C SER A 20 -24.40 -22.19 1.23
N LEU A 21 -23.57 -21.94 0.21
CA LEU A 21 -22.68 -20.80 0.17
C LEU A 21 -23.59 -19.56 0.18
N HIS A 22 -23.92 -19.07 1.39
CA HIS A 22 -24.42 -17.73 1.55
C HIS A 22 -23.27 -16.81 1.16
N SER A 23 -23.28 -16.40 -0.10
CA SER A 23 -22.53 -15.20 -0.51
C SER A 23 -23.12 -14.04 0.30
N LYS A 24 -22.42 -13.67 1.36
CA LYS A 24 -22.69 -12.42 2.04
C LYS A 24 -22.40 -11.34 1.00
N ASN A 25 -23.44 -10.76 0.42
CA ASN A 25 -23.28 -9.54 -0.38
C ASN A 25 -22.75 -8.47 0.57
N ILE A 26 -21.44 -8.38 0.69
CA ILE A 26 -20.78 -7.26 1.34
C ILE A 26 -20.99 -6.11 0.36
N GLU A 27 -21.89 -5.20 0.70
CA GLU A 27 -22.06 -3.97 -0.07
C GLU A 27 -20.76 -3.18 0.05
N GLU A 28 -20.00 -3.15 -1.04
CA GLU A 28 -18.73 -2.44 -1.11
C GLU A 28 -18.99 -0.94 -1.18
N ILE A 29 -18.74 -0.25 -0.07
CA ILE A 29 -18.93 1.20 0.07
C ILE A 29 -17.61 1.89 -0.22
N VAL A 30 -17.66 2.91 -1.08
CA VAL A 30 -16.51 3.75 -1.45
C VAL A 30 -16.85 5.22 -1.22
N VAL A 31 -15.84 6.06 -1.06
CA VAL A 31 -16.05 7.49 -0.77
C VAL A 31 -15.34 8.42 -1.75
N THR A 32 -14.30 7.96 -2.42
CA THR A 32 -13.43 8.81 -3.24
C THR A 32 -14.13 9.32 -4.50
N GLY A 33 -15.02 8.52 -5.08
CA GLY A 33 -15.69 8.89 -6.33
C GLY A 33 -16.60 10.11 -6.22
N THR A 34 -17.33 10.26 -5.13
CA THR A 34 -18.33 11.31 -4.90
C THR A 34 -18.10 12.16 -3.65
N LYS A 35 -17.02 11.93 -2.89
CA LYS A 35 -16.76 12.49 -1.55
C LYS A 35 -17.87 12.15 -0.52
N SER A 36 -18.65 11.11 -0.79
CA SER A 36 -19.67 10.59 0.11
C SER A 36 -19.70 9.06 0.07
N LYS A 37 -20.17 8.43 1.13
CA LYS A 37 -20.30 6.97 1.18
C LYS A 37 -21.31 6.51 0.13
N THR A 38 -20.84 5.78 -0.89
CA THR A 38 -21.64 5.32 -2.02
C THR A 38 -21.32 3.86 -2.30
N LYS A 39 -22.31 3.07 -2.74
CA LYS A 39 -22.03 1.70 -3.20
C LYS A 39 -21.21 1.76 -4.49
N ILE A 40 -20.17 0.94 -4.60
CA ILE A 40 -19.32 0.94 -5.80
C ILE A 40 -20.09 0.70 -7.09
N ILE A 41 -21.15 -0.08 -7.04
CA ILE A 41 -22.02 -0.35 -8.20
C ILE A 41 -22.72 0.90 -8.73
N ASN A 42 -22.87 1.93 -7.91
CA ASN A 42 -23.46 3.22 -8.27
C ASN A 42 -22.42 4.25 -8.73
N GLU A 43 -21.14 3.90 -8.64
CA GLU A 43 -20.06 4.78 -9.10
C GLU A 43 -19.96 4.76 -10.62
N THR A 44 -19.99 5.94 -11.22
CA THR A 44 -19.87 6.11 -12.68
C THR A 44 -18.43 6.19 -13.13
N GLY A 45 -17.51 6.38 -12.19
CA GLY A 45 -16.08 6.54 -12.44
C GLY A 45 -15.31 5.23 -12.49
N ASN A 46 -14.11 5.27 -13.06
CA ASN A 46 -13.16 4.15 -13.03
C ASN A 46 -12.48 4.05 -11.66
N LEU A 47 -13.24 3.62 -10.66
CA LEU A 47 -12.75 3.41 -9.31
C LEU A 47 -12.36 1.95 -9.10
N SER A 48 -11.27 1.73 -8.40
CA SER A 48 -10.86 0.44 -7.85
C SER A 48 -10.50 0.62 -6.39
N PHE A 49 -10.63 -0.43 -5.62
CA PHE A 49 -10.16 -0.40 -4.23
C PHE A 49 -9.57 -1.76 -3.85
N ILE A 50 -8.83 -1.76 -2.77
CA ILE A 50 -8.32 -2.93 -2.08
C ILE A 50 -8.65 -2.77 -0.60
N ASN A 51 -9.19 -3.80 0.00
CA ASN A 51 -9.68 -3.77 1.37
C ASN A 51 -8.61 -4.15 2.41
N ASN A 52 -8.94 -3.97 3.67
CA ASN A 52 -8.06 -4.28 4.80
C ASN A 52 -7.63 -5.75 4.86
N GLU A 53 -8.50 -6.69 4.51
CA GLU A 53 -8.17 -8.12 4.52
C GLU A 53 -7.03 -8.42 3.54
N GLU A 54 -7.13 -7.90 2.32
CA GLU A 54 -6.10 -8.08 1.31
C GLU A 54 -4.81 -7.33 1.66
N ILE A 55 -4.91 -6.11 2.21
CA ILE A 55 -3.75 -5.34 2.68
C ILE A 55 -3.02 -6.10 3.80
N ASN A 56 -3.75 -6.65 4.76
CA ASN A 56 -3.16 -7.47 5.83
C ASN A 56 -2.54 -8.77 5.31
N PHE A 57 -3.19 -9.41 4.33
CA PHE A 57 -2.65 -10.62 3.68
C PHE A 57 -1.34 -10.35 2.96
N VAL A 58 -1.27 -9.25 2.20
CA VAL A 58 -0.05 -8.80 1.50
C VAL A 58 1.02 -8.38 2.49
N SER A 59 0.61 -7.71 3.56
CA SER A 59 1.54 -7.18 4.59
C SER A 59 2.63 -6.32 3.96
N PRO A 60 2.30 -5.19 3.32
CA PRO A 60 3.19 -4.48 2.42
C PRO A 60 4.42 -3.89 3.13
N ASP A 61 5.56 -3.94 2.46
CA ASP A 61 6.75 -3.19 2.82
C ASP A 61 6.82 -1.85 2.07
N ASN A 62 6.21 -1.83 0.87
CA ASN A 62 6.13 -0.66 0.00
C ASN A 62 4.68 -0.54 -0.54
N PRO A 63 4.16 0.67 -0.77
CA PRO A 63 2.84 0.85 -1.38
C PRO A 63 2.64 0.11 -2.70
N SER A 64 3.70 -0.12 -3.47
CA SER A 64 3.65 -0.91 -4.72
C SER A 64 3.17 -2.34 -4.51
N ASP A 65 3.45 -2.95 -3.36
CA ASP A 65 3.07 -4.33 -3.06
C ASP A 65 1.54 -4.52 -3.06
N VAL A 66 0.82 -3.47 -2.70
CA VAL A 66 -0.63 -3.42 -2.67
C VAL A 66 -1.20 -2.89 -3.99
N LEU A 67 -0.73 -1.72 -4.42
CA LEU A 67 -1.33 -0.98 -5.53
C LEU A 67 -1.17 -1.69 -6.88
N ASN A 68 -0.07 -2.41 -7.09
CA ASN A 68 0.17 -3.18 -8.32
C ASN A 68 -0.79 -4.38 -8.49
N ARG A 69 -1.59 -4.69 -7.48
CA ARG A 69 -2.63 -5.74 -7.56
C ARG A 69 -3.90 -5.23 -8.25
N MET A 70 -4.06 -3.91 -8.35
CA MET A 70 -5.22 -3.30 -9.00
C MET A 70 -4.98 -3.13 -10.52
N PRO A 71 -5.93 -3.55 -11.38
CA PRO A 71 -5.78 -3.43 -12.84
C PRO A 71 -5.56 -1.99 -13.31
N GLY A 72 -4.58 -1.78 -14.17
CA GLY A 72 -4.28 -0.48 -14.78
C GLY A 72 -3.49 0.47 -13.87
N ILE A 73 -2.96 -0.03 -12.77
CA ILE A 73 -2.05 0.68 -11.88
C ILE A 73 -0.70 -0.01 -11.91
N TYR A 74 0.35 0.77 -12.02
CA TYR A 74 1.72 0.31 -11.95
C TYR A 74 2.56 1.30 -11.17
N ILE A 75 3.06 0.84 -10.04
CA ILE A 75 4.01 1.57 -9.21
C ILE A 75 5.37 0.92 -9.41
N SER A 76 6.25 1.63 -10.10
CA SER A 76 7.64 1.19 -10.30
C SER A 76 8.42 1.52 -9.03
N GLN A 77 8.92 0.51 -8.37
CA GLN A 77 9.73 0.66 -7.16
C GLN A 77 11.18 0.97 -7.53
N GLY A 78 11.73 2.01 -6.92
CA GLY A 78 13.15 2.35 -6.95
C GLY A 78 13.90 1.79 -5.73
N SER A 79 14.88 2.54 -5.24
CA SER A 79 15.58 2.21 -4.00
C SER A 79 14.68 2.47 -2.79
N GLY A 80 14.68 1.56 -1.83
CA GLY A 80 13.93 1.72 -0.57
C GLY A 80 12.45 2.01 -0.79
N GLN A 81 12.02 3.21 -0.42
CA GLN A 81 10.64 3.68 -0.53
C GLN A 81 10.39 4.55 -1.79
N GLU A 82 11.39 4.72 -2.64
CA GLU A 82 11.21 5.45 -3.89
C GLU A 82 10.28 4.71 -4.85
N HIS A 83 9.47 5.48 -5.56
CA HIS A 83 8.54 4.93 -6.54
C HIS A 83 8.14 5.94 -7.61
N LEU A 84 7.79 5.43 -8.77
CA LEU A 84 7.16 6.18 -9.86
C LEU A 84 5.79 5.59 -10.14
N THR A 85 4.79 6.43 -10.22
CA THR A 85 3.40 6.02 -10.41
C THR A 85 2.99 6.10 -11.87
N SER A 86 2.23 5.10 -12.31
CA SER A 86 1.50 5.06 -13.57
C SER A 86 0.08 4.56 -13.30
N ILE A 87 -0.92 5.32 -13.69
CA ILE A 87 -2.33 4.94 -13.63
C ILE A 87 -2.91 5.14 -15.02
N ARG A 88 -3.05 4.05 -15.79
CA ARG A 88 -3.47 4.09 -17.20
C ARG A 88 -2.67 5.10 -18.05
N SER A 89 -1.43 5.35 -17.69
CA SER A 89 -0.54 6.30 -18.33
C SER A 89 0.85 5.67 -18.50
N PRO A 90 1.73 6.24 -19.33
CA PRO A 90 3.15 5.91 -19.24
C PRO A 90 3.71 6.22 -17.86
N VAL A 91 4.78 5.55 -17.47
CA VAL A 91 5.56 5.94 -16.30
C VAL A 91 6.18 7.31 -16.58
N LEU A 92 5.74 8.31 -15.84
CA LEU A 92 6.23 9.67 -15.97
C LEU A 92 7.36 9.90 -14.96
N SER A 93 8.53 10.26 -15.46
CA SER A 93 9.71 10.56 -14.66
C SER A 93 10.01 12.05 -14.61
N GLY A 94 10.74 12.48 -13.59
CA GLY A 94 11.14 13.87 -13.40
C GLY A 94 9.96 14.81 -13.23
N GLY A 95 10.08 16.02 -13.75
CA GLY A 95 9.07 17.07 -13.61
C GLY A 95 7.70 16.75 -14.22
N ALA A 96 7.64 15.92 -15.25
CA ALA A 96 6.39 15.52 -15.89
C ALA A 96 5.51 14.64 -15.00
N GLY A 97 6.10 13.84 -14.11
CA GLY A 97 5.37 13.00 -13.15
C GLY A 97 4.90 13.74 -11.91
N ALA A 98 5.52 14.86 -11.60
CA ALA A 98 5.42 15.53 -10.32
C ALA A 98 4.01 16.04 -9.95
N GLY A 99 3.22 16.45 -10.94
CA GLY A 99 1.89 17.01 -10.74
C GLY A 99 0.77 16.16 -11.35
N SER A 100 1.03 14.91 -11.72
CA SER A 100 0.10 14.11 -12.51
C SER A 100 -0.82 13.22 -11.69
N PHE A 101 -0.41 12.89 -10.48
CA PHE A 101 -1.14 12.02 -9.56
C PHE A 101 -1.31 12.69 -8.20
N LEU A 102 -2.49 12.54 -7.62
CA LEU A 102 -2.80 13.06 -6.29
C LEU A 102 -2.83 11.90 -5.29
N TYR A 103 -2.16 12.09 -4.16
CA TYR A 103 -2.18 11.16 -3.05
C TYR A 103 -2.87 11.78 -1.85
N LEU A 104 -3.83 11.03 -1.31
CA LEU A 104 -4.69 11.47 -0.23
C LEU A 104 -4.63 10.47 0.93
N GLU A 105 -4.83 10.97 2.13
CA GLU A 105 -5.17 10.19 3.32
C GLU A 105 -6.47 10.74 3.89
N ASP A 106 -7.49 9.90 4.01
CA ASP A 106 -8.85 10.28 4.39
C ASP A 106 -9.42 11.49 3.61
N GLY A 107 -9.08 11.60 2.33
CA GLY A 107 -9.48 12.70 1.46
C GLY A 107 -8.66 13.98 1.58
N ILE A 108 -7.64 13.99 2.45
CA ILE A 108 -6.73 15.13 2.65
C ILE A 108 -5.46 14.89 1.82
N PRO A 109 -5.02 15.85 0.98
CA PRO A 109 -3.77 15.73 0.25
C PRO A 109 -2.56 15.54 1.19
N LEU A 110 -1.75 14.53 0.91
CA LEU A 110 -0.50 14.28 1.66
C LEU A 110 0.50 15.41 1.50
N ARG A 111 0.45 16.10 0.37
CA ARG A 111 1.31 17.25 0.09
C ARG A 111 0.51 18.43 -0.44
N SER A 112 0.95 19.62 -0.14
CA SER A 112 0.33 20.85 -0.63
C SER A 112 0.33 20.94 -2.15
N PRO A 113 -0.68 21.56 -2.77
CA PRO A 113 -0.68 21.87 -4.20
C PRO A 113 0.60 22.62 -4.60
N GLY A 114 1.18 22.24 -5.73
CA GLY A 114 2.42 22.82 -6.24
C GLY A 114 3.70 22.11 -5.77
N PHE A 115 3.64 21.28 -4.73
CA PHE A 115 4.72 20.35 -4.40
C PHE A 115 4.65 19.09 -5.26
N SER A 116 5.84 18.59 -5.60
CA SER A 116 5.95 17.33 -6.32
C SER A 116 5.39 16.16 -5.51
N ASN A 117 4.49 15.39 -6.11
CA ASN A 117 3.99 14.15 -5.54
C ASN A 117 4.87 12.93 -5.86
N VAL A 118 6.05 13.12 -6.45
CA VAL A 118 7.01 12.04 -6.66
C VAL A 118 7.34 11.42 -5.30
N ASN A 119 7.23 10.11 -5.19
CA ASN A 119 7.42 9.35 -3.95
C ASN A 119 6.42 9.66 -2.82
N GLY A 120 5.36 10.42 -3.06
CA GLY A 120 4.42 10.85 -2.02
C GLY A 120 3.70 9.72 -1.29
N LEU A 121 3.54 8.55 -1.91
CA LEU A 121 2.91 7.39 -1.27
C LEU A 121 3.70 6.83 -0.08
N MET A 122 5.00 7.12 0.03
CA MET A 122 5.79 6.69 1.19
C MET A 122 5.32 7.32 2.50
N GLU A 123 4.64 8.47 2.41
CA GLU A 123 4.09 9.18 3.55
C GLU A 123 2.74 8.62 4.01
N SER A 124 2.04 7.88 3.15
CA SER A 124 0.73 7.30 3.46
C SER A 124 0.81 6.17 4.48
N ASN A 125 -0.24 6.02 5.27
CA ASN A 125 -0.38 4.93 6.25
C ASN A 125 -1.11 3.71 5.66
N ILE A 126 -0.71 3.30 4.45
CA ILE A 126 -1.34 2.19 3.72
C ILE A 126 -1.32 0.86 4.51
N GLU A 127 -0.31 0.67 5.35
CA GLU A 127 -0.12 -0.55 6.16
C GLU A 127 -1.24 -0.79 7.18
N ILE A 128 -2.00 0.25 7.52
CA ILE A 128 -3.08 0.19 8.50
C ILE A 128 -4.42 0.61 7.93
N SER A 129 -4.46 0.92 6.64
CA SER A 129 -5.69 1.41 6.02
C SER A 129 -6.83 0.39 6.09
N GLU A 130 -8.05 0.88 6.21
CA GLU A 130 -9.27 0.08 6.09
C GLU A 130 -9.48 -0.35 4.64
N ARG A 131 -9.18 0.57 3.72
CA ARG A 131 -9.09 0.32 2.29
C ARG A 131 -8.27 1.39 1.61
N THR A 132 -7.80 1.08 0.42
CA THR A 132 -7.17 2.06 -0.46
C THR A 132 -7.96 2.13 -1.74
N GLU A 133 -8.46 3.33 -2.07
CA GLU A 133 -9.27 3.61 -3.23
C GLU A 133 -8.44 4.33 -4.30
N VAL A 134 -8.65 3.99 -5.56
CA VAL A 134 -7.92 4.59 -6.68
C VAL A 134 -8.90 4.99 -7.78
N ILE A 135 -8.91 6.27 -8.13
CA ILE A 135 -9.57 6.75 -9.36
C ILE A 135 -8.55 6.66 -10.49
N ARG A 136 -8.92 5.90 -11.53
CA ARG A 136 -8.10 5.67 -12.73
C ARG A 136 -8.53 6.58 -13.86
N GLY A 137 -8.16 7.84 -13.76
CA GLY A 137 -8.53 8.90 -14.71
C GLY A 137 -8.57 10.25 -14.01
N PRO A 138 -9.00 11.32 -14.70
CA PRO A 138 -9.01 12.65 -14.14
C PRO A 138 -9.95 12.77 -12.94
N GLY A 139 -9.41 13.23 -11.82
CA GLY A 139 -10.14 13.52 -10.59
C GLY A 139 -10.16 15.02 -10.22
N SER A 140 -9.60 15.86 -11.07
CA SER A 140 -9.36 17.28 -10.77
C SER A 140 -10.61 18.09 -10.48
N VAL A 141 -11.76 17.70 -11.03
CA VAL A 141 -13.05 18.37 -10.76
C VAL A 141 -13.42 18.30 -9.27
N LEU A 142 -13.15 17.17 -8.62
CA LEU A 142 -13.47 16.97 -7.21
C LEU A 142 -12.32 17.31 -6.26
N TYR A 143 -11.08 17.11 -6.71
CA TYR A 143 -9.90 17.13 -5.85
C TYR A 143 -8.88 18.22 -6.23
N GLY A 144 -9.12 18.96 -7.32
CA GLY A 144 -8.26 20.06 -7.74
C GLY A 144 -6.94 19.59 -8.38
N SER A 145 -5.87 20.30 -8.06
CA SER A 145 -4.56 20.09 -8.67
C SER A 145 -4.00 18.68 -8.44
N ASN A 146 -3.14 18.24 -9.34
CA ASN A 146 -2.40 16.97 -9.31
C ASN A 146 -3.25 15.70 -9.60
N ALA A 147 -4.57 15.76 -9.60
CA ALA A 147 -5.41 14.61 -9.97
C ALA A 147 -5.67 14.52 -11.48
N VAL A 148 -4.63 14.68 -12.30
CA VAL A 148 -4.74 14.75 -13.78
C VAL A 148 -4.94 13.37 -14.38
N HIS A 149 -4.11 12.40 -14.01
CA HIS A 149 -4.15 11.04 -14.54
C HIS A 149 -4.80 10.06 -13.56
N GLY A 150 -4.89 10.43 -12.31
CA GLY A 150 -5.51 9.62 -11.28
C GLY A 150 -5.19 10.11 -9.87
N LEU A 151 -5.81 9.45 -8.93
CA LEU A 151 -5.54 9.68 -7.52
C LEU A 151 -5.62 8.39 -6.72
N VAL A 152 -4.87 8.35 -5.63
CA VAL A 152 -4.89 7.27 -4.62
C VAL A 152 -5.34 7.89 -3.31
N ASN A 153 -6.34 7.32 -2.68
CA ASN A 153 -6.85 7.75 -1.37
C ASN A 153 -6.76 6.59 -0.38
N VAL A 154 -5.94 6.77 0.63
CA VAL A 154 -5.75 5.81 1.72
C VAL A 154 -6.77 6.13 2.81
N ILE A 155 -7.72 5.23 3.04
CA ILE A 155 -8.79 5.41 4.02
C ILE A 155 -8.39 4.72 5.32
N THR A 156 -8.17 5.48 6.37
CA THR A 156 -7.79 4.97 7.69
C THR A 156 -8.97 4.82 8.63
N GLU A 157 -10.14 5.35 8.26
CA GLU A 157 -11.38 5.20 9.03
C GLU A 157 -11.76 3.74 9.17
N LYS A 158 -11.91 3.28 10.41
CA LYS A 158 -12.39 1.94 10.73
C LYS A 158 -13.91 1.94 10.81
N GLU A 159 -14.56 1.14 9.97
CA GLU A 159 -16.02 0.99 10.00
C GLU A 159 -16.46 -0.05 11.05
N ASN A 160 -15.64 -1.09 11.22
CA ASN A 160 -15.90 -2.16 12.20
C ASN A 160 -14.57 -2.60 12.81
N ALA A 161 -14.14 -1.97 13.88
CA ALA A 161 -12.92 -2.38 14.56
C ALA A 161 -13.19 -3.59 15.45
N ASN A 162 -12.85 -4.77 14.98
CA ASN A 162 -12.93 -6.01 15.75
C ASN A 162 -11.81 -6.14 16.78
N TYR A 163 -10.97 -5.13 16.95
CA TYR A 163 -9.85 -5.15 17.88
C TYR A 163 -9.58 -3.77 18.46
N ASN A 164 -9.26 -3.74 19.74
CA ASN A 164 -8.85 -2.52 20.42
C ASN A 164 -7.34 -2.25 20.26
N ASN A 165 -6.53 -3.29 20.18
CA ASN A 165 -5.09 -3.21 19.98
C ASN A 165 -4.63 -4.27 18.99
N LYS A 166 -3.72 -3.88 18.10
CA LYS A 166 -3.04 -4.79 17.18
C LYS A 166 -1.55 -4.51 17.22
N LEU A 167 -0.76 -5.58 17.33
CA LEU A 167 0.69 -5.55 17.22
C LEU A 167 1.11 -6.54 16.16
N ASN A 168 1.84 -6.04 15.18
CA ASN A 168 2.43 -6.85 14.12
C ASN A 168 3.94 -6.66 14.14
N ILE A 169 4.67 -7.74 14.35
CA ILE A 169 6.12 -7.77 14.33
C ILE A 169 6.56 -8.73 13.21
N ARG A 170 7.36 -8.25 12.30
CA ARG A 170 7.97 -9.07 11.26
C ARG A 170 9.49 -8.91 11.33
N ALA A 171 10.20 -10.03 11.38
CA ALA A 171 11.64 -10.06 11.37
C ALA A 171 12.13 -11.01 10.27
N GLY A 172 13.11 -10.57 9.52
CA GLY A 172 13.76 -11.34 8.45
C GLY A 172 15.28 -11.12 8.50
N LYS A 173 15.99 -11.73 7.56
CA LYS A 173 17.45 -11.65 7.52
C LYS A 173 17.97 -10.21 7.47
N ASN A 174 17.31 -9.37 6.67
CA ASN A 174 17.76 -8.01 6.39
C ASN A 174 16.70 -6.96 6.75
N LYS A 175 15.58 -7.35 7.34
CA LYS A 175 14.50 -6.41 7.65
C LYS A 175 13.82 -6.71 8.97
N ILE A 176 13.35 -5.65 9.59
CA ILE A 176 12.47 -5.69 10.75
C ILE A 176 11.35 -4.68 10.54
N LEU A 177 10.16 -5.03 10.99
CA LEU A 177 9.01 -4.15 11.02
C LEU A 177 8.27 -4.36 12.33
N LEU A 178 7.92 -3.26 12.96
CA LEU A 178 7.00 -3.20 14.10
C LEU A 178 5.87 -2.25 13.71
N ASN A 179 4.64 -2.73 13.77
CA ASN A 179 3.44 -1.91 13.55
C ASN A 179 2.48 -2.13 14.71
N SER A 180 2.20 -1.08 15.46
CA SER A 180 1.30 -1.07 16.60
C SER A 180 0.15 -0.13 16.34
N SER A 181 -1.08 -0.60 16.48
CA SER A 181 -2.27 0.24 16.40
C SER A 181 -3.20 0.01 17.58
N THR A 182 -3.81 1.08 18.03
CA THR A 182 -4.80 1.09 19.10
C THR A 182 -6.03 1.81 18.61
N TYR A 183 -7.17 1.16 18.71
CA TYR A 183 -8.46 1.75 18.44
C TYR A 183 -9.29 1.80 19.70
N ARG A 184 -9.98 2.90 19.95
CA ARG A 184 -10.86 3.10 21.10
C ARG A 184 -12.15 3.77 20.64
N GLU A 185 -13.24 3.14 20.99
CA GLU A 185 -14.57 3.75 20.92
C GLU A 185 -14.84 4.47 22.25
N LEU A 186 -15.26 5.71 22.13
CA LEU A 186 -15.73 6.57 23.21
C LEU A 186 -17.16 6.95 22.86
N ASP A 187 -17.96 7.42 23.82
CA ASP A 187 -19.41 7.63 23.64
C ASP A 187 -19.81 8.29 22.31
N ASN A 188 -19.15 9.39 21.93
CA ASN A 188 -19.41 10.12 20.68
C ASN A 188 -18.15 10.30 19.83
N SER A 189 -17.13 9.51 20.08
CA SER A 189 -15.83 9.67 19.41
C SER A 189 -15.14 8.34 19.21
N ASN A 190 -14.32 8.29 18.18
CA ASN A 190 -13.45 7.16 17.88
C ASN A 190 -12.02 7.65 17.75
N LEU A 191 -11.12 7.03 18.48
CA LEU A 191 -9.70 7.32 18.47
C LEU A 191 -8.93 6.17 17.82
N LEU A 192 -8.15 6.47 16.81
CA LEU A 192 -7.14 5.57 16.24
C LEU A 192 -5.76 6.17 16.50
N PHE A 193 -4.89 5.40 17.09
CA PHE A 193 -3.46 5.67 17.17
C PHE A 193 -2.70 4.57 16.47
N ASN A 194 -1.71 4.94 15.65
CA ASN A 194 -0.80 4.00 15.03
C ASN A 194 0.64 4.50 15.14
N PHE A 195 1.55 3.54 15.31
CA PHE A 195 2.98 3.74 15.20
C PHE A 195 3.57 2.59 14.39
N LEU A 196 4.36 2.94 13.37
CA LEU A 196 5.09 2.00 12.54
C LEU A 196 6.57 2.35 12.58
N TRP A 197 7.39 1.34 12.77
CA TRP A 197 8.83 1.39 12.60
C TRP A 197 9.28 0.24 11.73
N LYS A 198 10.04 0.55 10.71
CA LYS A 198 10.64 -0.46 9.83
C LYS A 198 12.06 -0.10 9.43
N GLU A 199 12.88 -1.12 9.34
CA GLU A 199 14.24 -1.05 8.83
C GLU A 199 14.48 -2.16 7.83
N ASN A 200 15.26 -1.84 6.81
CA ASN A 200 15.70 -2.78 5.81
C ASN A 200 17.17 -2.50 5.48
N ASN A 201 18.02 -3.45 5.78
CA ASN A 201 19.48 -3.37 5.55
C ASN A 201 19.85 -3.70 4.10
N GLY A 202 18.92 -3.51 3.18
CA GLY A 202 19.14 -3.69 1.76
C GLY A 202 19.31 -5.14 1.32
N TYR A 203 19.51 -5.30 0.04
CA TYR A 203 19.70 -6.59 -0.61
C TYR A 203 21.15 -6.74 -1.04
N THR A 204 21.76 -7.86 -0.66
CA THR A 204 23.13 -8.19 -1.09
C THR A 204 23.09 -9.16 -2.26
N ASN A 205 23.84 -8.84 -3.30
CA ASN A 205 24.16 -9.78 -4.34
C ASN A 205 25.60 -10.26 -4.16
N LYS A 206 25.80 -11.56 -3.95
CA LYS A 206 27.12 -12.15 -3.75
C LYS A 206 28.13 -11.83 -4.85
N TYR A 207 27.64 -11.69 -6.09
CA TYR A 207 28.49 -11.32 -7.22
C TYR A 207 29.01 -9.89 -7.09
N ALA A 208 28.16 -8.96 -6.66
CA ALA A 208 28.53 -7.58 -6.47
C ALA A 208 29.51 -7.42 -5.27
N GLU A 209 29.24 -8.11 -4.17
CA GLU A 209 30.15 -8.13 -2.99
C GLU A 209 31.57 -8.58 -3.35
N GLN A 210 31.69 -9.54 -4.27
CA GLN A 210 33.00 -10.10 -4.66
C GLN A 210 33.73 -9.33 -5.75
N ASN A 211 33.01 -8.56 -6.56
CA ASN A 211 33.53 -8.01 -7.81
C ASN A 211 33.40 -6.48 -7.95
N SER A 212 32.95 -5.79 -6.91
CA SER A 212 32.77 -4.34 -6.97
C SER A 212 33.14 -3.69 -5.63
N ASP A 213 34.14 -2.84 -5.65
CA ASP A 213 34.52 -1.99 -4.51
C ASP A 213 33.49 -0.87 -4.25
N LYS A 214 32.56 -0.68 -5.19
CA LYS A 214 31.48 0.32 -5.13
C LYS A 214 30.11 -0.29 -4.83
N PHE A 215 30.10 -1.51 -4.31
CA PHE A 215 28.85 -2.15 -3.95
C PHE A 215 28.38 -1.60 -2.61
N ASP A 216 27.27 -0.93 -2.65
CA ASP A 216 26.57 -0.45 -1.48
C ASP A 216 25.22 -1.15 -1.34
N LYS A 217 24.80 -1.36 -0.09
CA LYS A 217 23.52 -1.98 0.25
C LYS A 217 22.55 -0.87 0.56
N PRO A 218 21.68 -0.49 -0.38
CA PRO A 218 20.73 0.57 -0.08
C PRO A 218 19.90 0.14 1.12
N HIS A 219 20.12 0.77 2.24
CA HIS A 219 19.33 0.57 3.44
C HIS A 219 18.33 1.69 3.61
N TYR A 220 17.27 1.43 4.35
CA TYR A 220 16.34 2.46 4.79
C TYR A 220 15.78 2.17 6.18
N GLY A 221 15.57 3.25 6.92
CA GLY A 221 14.78 3.27 8.13
C GLY A 221 13.60 4.21 7.98
N GLN A 222 12.42 3.78 8.39
CA GLN A 222 11.21 4.60 8.34
C GLN A 222 10.42 4.47 9.62
N GLN A 223 10.02 5.62 10.17
CA GLN A 223 9.04 5.70 11.24
C GLN A 223 7.82 6.48 10.75
N LYS A 224 6.64 6.03 11.12
CA LYS A 224 5.38 6.72 10.87
C LYS A 224 4.53 6.73 12.12
N PHE A 225 3.76 7.79 12.29
CA PHE A 225 2.70 7.81 13.27
C PHE A 225 1.42 8.39 12.69
N LEU A 226 0.30 7.97 13.22
CA LEU A 226 -1.02 8.48 12.88
C LEU A 226 -1.86 8.60 14.15
N ILE A 227 -2.48 9.75 14.34
CA ILE A 227 -3.52 9.98 15.32
C ILE A 227 -4.76 10.46 14.57
N ARG A 228 -5.85 9.73 14.68
CA ARG A 228 -7.13 10.10 14.10
C ARG A 228 -8.20 10.10 15.17
N LEU A 229 -8.81 11.24 15.39
CA LEU A 229 -9.98 11.42 16.26
C LEU A 229 -11.16 11.78 15.39
N ASN A 230 -12.19 10.96 15.45
CA ASN A 230 -13.48 11.23 14.83
C ASN A 230 -14.49 11.46 15.95
N THR A 231 -15.19 12.58 15.92
CA THR A 231 -16.18 12.92 16.96
C THR A 231 -17.46 13.45 16.32
N GLU A 232 -18.61 12.97 16.81
CA GLU A 232 -19.91 13.45 16.40
C GLU A 232 -20.47 14.41 17.47
N LYS A 233 -20.84 15.60 17.03
CA LYS A 233 -21.48 16.61 17.89
C LYS A 233 -22.53 17.40 17.12
N ASN A 234 -23.75 17.45 17.66
CA ASN A 234 -24.87 18.19 17.02
C ASN A 234 -25.11 17.75 15.57
N SER A 235 -25.14 16.46 15.31
CA SER A 235 -25.28 15.86 13.96
C SER A 235 -24.23 16.33 12.96
N LYS A 236 -23.10 16.81 13.44
CA LYS A 236 -21.92 17.14 12.64
C LYS A 236 -20.78 16.21 13.02
N ASN A 237 -20.06 15.77 11.99
CA ASN A 237 -18.88 14.92 12.16
C ASN A 237 -17.60 15.77 12.06
N TYR A 238 -16.74 15.67 13.06
CA TYR A 238 -15.46 16.36 13.12
C TYR A 238 -14.36 15.32 13.09
N ILE A 239 -13.42 15.52 12.18
CA ILE A 239 -12.25 14.65 12.04
C ILE A 239 -11.01 15.48 12.35
N PHE A 240 -10.23 15.03 13.31
CA PHE A 240 -8.88 15.51 13.55
C PHE A 240 -7.91 14.42 13.10
N LEU A 241 -7.01 14.77 12.21
CA LEU A 241 -5.97 13.89 11.69
C LEU A 241 -4.61 14.53 11.91
N LEU A 242 -3.70 13.81 12.54
CA LEU A 242 -2.29 14.15 12.68
C LEU A 242 -1.46 12.95 12.27
N SER A 243 -0.64 13.11 11.25
CA SER A 243 0.29 12.09 10.82
C SER A 243 1.68 12.66 10.60
N GLY A 244 2.67 11.80 10.68
CA GLY A 244 4.04 12.16 10.42
C GLY A 244 4.85 10.96 9.96
N THR A 245 5.83 11.25 9.11
CA THR A 245 6.77 10.27 8.57
C THR A 245 8.18 10.81 8.71
N ASN A 246 9.06 9.95 9.19
CA ASN A 246 10.50 10.14 9.13
C ASN A 246 11.09 9.01 8.29
N LEU A 247 11.78 9.33 7.22
CA LEU A 247 12.44 8.38 6.33
C LEU A 247 13.89 8.79 6.14
N ASN A 248 14.78 7.86 6.48
CA ASN A 248 16.20 7.93 6.13
C ASN A 248 16.51 6.75 5.21
N GLN A 249 17.01 7.01 4.01
CA GLN A 249 17.35 5.95 3.07
C GLN A 249 18.53 6.33 2.17
N GLU A 250 19.31 5.34 1.83
CA GLU A 250 20.27 5.41 0.74
C GLU A 250 19.54 5.25 -0.59
N THR A 251 19.87 6.11 -1.54
CA THR A 251 19.32 6.05 -2.89
C THR A 251 20.42 5.62 -3.84
N MET A 252 20.05 4.75 -4.78
CA MET A 252 21.00 4.32 -5.80
C MET A 252 20.81 5.18 -7.05
N GLY A 253 21.92 5.67 -7.60
CA GLY A 253 21.91 6.34 -8.89
C GLY A 253 21.53 5.39 -10.04
N TYR A 254 21.11 5.97 -11.15
CA TYR A 254 20.76 5.18 -12.34
C TYR A 254 22.03 4.69 -13.05
N ILE A 255 22.13 3.38 -13.32
CA ILE A 255 23.18 2.83 -14.17
C ILE A 255 23.05 3.40 -15.58
N LYS A 256 24.19 3.87 -16.13
CA LYS A 256 24.23 4.51 -17.45
C LYS A 256 24.87 3.57 -18.48
N GLY A 257 24.40 3.62 -19.69
CA GLY A 257 24.95 2.89 -20.84
C GLY A 257 23.95 2.04 -21.59
N TYR A 258 24.18 1.84 -22.88
CA TYR A 258 23.34 0.99 -23.72
C TYR A 258 23.38 -0.45 -23.20
N GLN A 259 22.23 -1.00 -22.87
CA GLN A 259 22.08 -2.35 -22.29
C GLN A 259 22.91 -2.61 -21.02
N ALA A 260 23.23 -1.58 -20.24
CA ALA A 260 24.02 -1.70 -19.00
C ALA A 260 23.40 -2.71 -18.00
N TYR A 261 22.06 -2.87 -18.01
CA TYR A 261 21.36 -3.87 -17.18
C TYR A 261 21.73 -5.33 -17.50
N LYS A 262 22.33 -5.60 -18.67
CA LYS A 262 22.83 -6.93 -19.06
C LYS A 262 24.24 -7.19 -18.58
N ASP A 263 25.01 -6.14 -18.35
CA ASP A 263 26.39 -6.27 -17.85
C ASP A 263 26.39 -6.50 -16.35
N LYS A 264 26.87 -7.68 -15.93
CA LYS A 264 26.93 -8.06 -14.51
C LYS A 264 27.84 -7.16 -13.68
N LYS A 265 28.87 -6.55 -14.31
CA LYS A 265 29.79 -5.64 -13.64
C LYS A 265 29.17 -4.27 -13.35
N ILE A 266 28.22 -3.86 -14.19
CA ILE A 266 27.59 -2.53 -14.13
C ILE A 266 26.28 -2.58 -13.36
N LYS A 267 25.42 -3.57 -13.64
CA LYS A 267 24.06 -3.60 -13.11
C LYS A 267 23.94 -3.70 -11.60
N TYR A 268 25.00 -4.08 -10.93
CA TYR A 268 25.03 -4.21 -9.46
C TYR A 268 25.90 -3.13 -8.79
N THR A 269 26.36 -2.14 -9.54
CA THR A 269 27.08 -1.01 -8.97
C THR A 269 26.12 0.08 -8.53
N ASN A 270 26.48 0.80 -7.49
CA ASN A 270 25.87 2.07 -7.15
C ASN A 270 26.73 3.19 -7.75
N PRO A 271 26.28 3.88 -8.82
CA PRO A 271 27.03 4.96 -9.44
C PRO A 271 27.07 6.23 -8.58
N ASP A 272 26.24 6.32 -7.54
CA ASP A 272 26.16 7.46 -6.64
C ASP A 272 26.03 6.99 -5.18
N PRO A 273 27.14 6.47 -4.60
CA PRO A 273 27.11 5.84 -3.28
C PRO A 273 26.84 6.82 -2.14
N GLU A 274 26.98 8.13 -2.38
CA GLU A 274 26.74 9.17 -1.37
C GLU A 274 25.31 9.71 -1.43
N ALA A 275 24.50 9.26 -2.40
CA ALA A 275 23.13 9.72 -2.53
C ALA A 275 22.24 9.13 -1.42
N PHE A 276 21.59 10.01 -0.69
CA PHE A 276 20.64 9.63 0.35
C PHE A 276 19.41 10.54 0.33
N ARG A 277 18.37 10.07 0.97
CA ARG A 277 17.16 10.85 1.25
C ARG A 277 16.88 10.83 2.73
N ASP A 278 16.70 12.02 3.28
CA ASP A 278 16.25 12.27 4.64
C ASP A 278 14.99 13.14 4.57
N THR A 279 13.90 12.68 5.18
CA THR A 279 12.59 13.33 5.04
C THR A 279 11.79 13.20 6.33
#